data_9e022f8712d627ca2a986dbb82ca469a
#
_entry.id   9e022f8712d627ca2a986dbb82ca469a
#
_cell.length_a   1.000
_cell.length_b   1.000
_cell.length_c   1.000
_cell.angle_alpha   90.00
_cell.angle_beta   90.00
_cell.angle_gamma   90.00
#
_symmetry.space_group_name_H-M   'P 1'
#
loop_
_entity.id
_entity.type
_entity.pdbx_description
1 polymer ?
#
loop_
_entity_poly.entity_id
_entity_poly.type
_entity_poly.pdbx_seq_one_letter_code
_entity_poly.pdbx_strand_id
1 'polypeptide(L)'
;YGFVGGWTGNQPVGVKGPIFVTHPDWVARKDDGTEIDNSNFYWMIHTKPEVQNFLIELCTEIARNYDVDGIELDRIRYSSVQYGYDPYTDSLYRAQHGGSPPPANGSDTSWIRWRANNLNDFMLRARDSIKTINPHINISNAPSLYSSSGYTSYFSFCQDWIGWLRDGSVDNVQVQSYVGNSNSFSAILNYITQIVPDINDIYPAFALSPNGNLISTQEVTNFVNAIRTKGFKGSTIWYFSDLGSFFPYIKQNLFTTPTYPPHSSQNWREYYRIVEISDNLNAVRTGTWNSSNIFGYNGPSIYADNSAPASINYNFDVPADGYYEVYAFNVAAVNRTDSARYSTTDSSGISVLTTMNQTDVNLRRWFKLGDYFLKAGQRNVVTLSNEGLQAGKLVSADAVMIVLNRRLSPSAVSSLNEIDLKKKSNKSIKLKSYPNPFNNEFKLILDLPGEGEVNISLFNSIGQKVKTPYKDTNLSGYNELNISLAGLPSGVYFVRVEQSGFSDTIKILLNK
;
A
#
# COMPACT_ATOMS: atom_id res chain seq x y z
N TYR A 1 -9.05 -8.13 7.14
CA TYR A 1 -9.29 -7.95 8.60
C TYR A 1 -8.19 -8.54 9.50
N GLY A 2 -7.11 -9.09 8.96
CA GLY A 2 -6.04 -9.67 9.77
C GLY A 2 -6.56 -10.71 10.77
N PHE A 3 -6.22 -10.56 12.05
CA PHE A 3 -6.61 -11.53 13.08
C PHE A 3 -8.06 -11.42 13.59
N VAL A 4 -8.91 -10.62 12.99
CA VAL A 4 -10.34 -10.57 13.35
C VAL A 4 -11.08 -11.73 12.70
N GLY A 5 -11.55 -12.68 13.49
CA GLY A 5 -12.24 -13.88 13.01
C GLY A 5 -13.77 -13.78 13.04
N GLY A 6 -14.33 -12.78 13.72
CA GLY A 6 -15.76 -12.58 13.77
C GLY A 6 -16.18 -11.26 14.41
N TRP A 7 -17.35 -10.76 13.99
CA TRP A 7 -17.98 -9.58 14.56
C TRP A 7 -19.46 -9.89 14.78
N THR A 8 -19.91 -9.70 16.01
CA THR A 8 -21.31 -9.98 16.33
C THR A 8 -22.28 -8.89 15.82
N GLY A 9 -21.78 -7.65 15.65
CA GLY A 9 -22.64 -6.53 15.28
C GLY A 9 -23.85 -6.40 16.21
N ASN A 10 -25.06 -6.50 15.64
CA ASN A 10 -26.32 -6.52 16.39
C ASN A 10 -26.77 -7.95 16.78
N GLN A 11 -25.94 -8.97 16.56
CA GLN A 11 -26.26 -10.34 16.94
C GLN A 11 -26.12 -10.52 18.47
N PRO A 12 -26.79 -11.50 19.06
CA PRO A 12 -26.66 -11.81 20.49
C PRO A 12 -25.20 -12.07 20.86
N VAL A 13 -24.79 -11.65 22.05
CA VAL A 13 -23.47 -11.95 22.60
C VAL A 13 -23.25 -13.46 22.59
N GLY A 14 -22.12 -13.92 22.08
CA GLY A 14 -21.78 -15.34 21.94
C GLY A 14 -21.94 -15.91 20.54
N VAL A 15 -22.51 -15.17 19.57
CA VAL A 15 -22.51 -15.57 18.16
C VAL A 15 -21.15 -15.26 17.56
N LYS A 16 -20.34 -16.28 17.38
CA LYS A 16 -19.03 -16.19 16.75
C LYS A 16 -19.15 -16.31 15.23
N GLY A 17 -18.22 -15.73 14.49
CA GLY A 17 -18.14 -15.89 13.03
C GLY A 17 -17.96 -17.37 12.62
N PRO A 18 -18.28 -17.72 11.36
CA PRO A 18 -18.23 -19.12 10.86
C PRO A 18 -16.88 -19.82 11.10
N ILE A 19 -15.78 -19.08 11.04
CA ILE A 19 -14.43 -19.64 11.27
C ILE A 19 -14.28 -20.25 12.68
N PHE A 20 -14.95 -19.70 13.69
CA PHE A 20 -14.88 -20.22 15.05
C PHE A 20 -15.87 -21.35 15.32
N VAL A 21 -16.78 -21.62 14.38
CA VAL A 21 -17.62 -22.84 14.41
C VAL A 21 -16.78 -24.04 13.94
N THR A 22 -15.97 -23.84 12.92
CA THR A 22 -15.06 -24.89 12.40
C THR A 22 -13.76 -25.02 13.19
N HIS A 23 -13.30 -23.91 13.77
CA HIS A 23 -12.03 -23.83 14.52
C HIS A 23 -12.25 -23.14 15.89
N PRO A 24 -12.95 -23.78 16.83
CA PRO A 24 -13.23 -23.19 18.16
C PRO A 24 -11.96 -22.95 18.98
N ASP A 25 -10.90 -23.68 18.68
CA ASP A 25 -9.56 -23.58 19.29
C ASP A 25 -8.72 -22.41 18.75
N TRP A 26 -9.24 -21.61 17.81
CA TRP A 26 -8.56 -20.44 17.26
C TRP A 26 -8.92 -19.13 17.97
N VAL A 27 -9.87 -19.16 18.92
CA VAL A 27 -10.33 -17.94 19.60
C VAL A 27 -9.32 -17.45 20.61
N ALA A 28 -8.85 -16.21 20.43
CA ALA A 28 -7.96 -15.54 21.38
C ALA A 28 -8.70 -15.16 22.67
N ARG A 29 -7.97 -15.15 23.80
CA ARG A 29 -8.53 -14.79 25.12
C ARG A 29 -7.74 -13.68 25.80
N LYS A 30 -8.47 -12.94 26.61
CA LYS A 30 -7.93 -11.98 27.55
C LYS A 30 -7.43 -12.66 28.83
N ASP A 31 -6.78 -11.87 29.68
CA ASP A 31 -6.29 -12.26 31.00
C ASP A 31 -7.39 -12.72 31.96
N ASP A 32 -8.61 -12.21 31.79
CA ASP A 32 -9.81 -12.62 32.56
C ASP A 32 -10.56 -13.81 31.95
N GLY A 33 -10.05 -14.39 30.85
CA GLY A 33 -10.64 -15.50 30.11
C GLY A 33 -11.73 -15.10 29.11
N THR A 34 -12.10 -13.82 29.01
CA THR A 34 -13.10 -13.35 28.03
C THR A 34 -12.52 -13.35 26.60
N GLU A 35 -13.39 -13.56 25.62
CA GLU A 35 -13.02 -13.75 24.20
C GLU A 35 -13.39 -12.55 23.33
N ILE A 36 -14.42 -11.77 23.74
CA ILE A 36 -14.94 -10.65 22.96
C ILE A 36 -14.30 -9.34 23.39
N ASP A 37 -14.00 -8.45 22.44
CA ASP A 37 -13.52 -7.11 22.74
C ASP A 37 -14.66 -6.09 22.92
N ASN A 38 -14.31 -4.86 23.26
CA ASN A 38 -15.28 -3.78 23.51
C ASN A 38 -16.01 -3.29 22.25
N SER A 39 -15.58 -3.72 21.07
CA SER A 39 -16.18 -3.41 19.77
C SER A 39 -16.97 -4.59 19.20
N ASN A 40 -17.24 -5.61 20.02
CA ASN A 40 -17.94 -6.82 19.64
C ASN A 40 -17.22 -7.69 18.59
N PHE A 41 -15.88 -7.64 18.56
CA PHE A 41 -15.07 -8.52 17.73
C PHE A 41 -14.56 -9.73 18.52
N TYR A 42 -14.51 -10.87 17.84
CA TYR A 42 -13.75 -12.05 18.25
C TYR A 42 -12.45 -12.09 17.46
N TRP A 43 -11.33 -12.34 18.15
CA TRP A 43 -9.99 -12.35 17.58
C TRP A 43 -9.45 -13.77 17.51
N MET A 44 -8.67 -14.04 16.47
CA MET A 44 -7.93 -15.29 16.32
C MET A 44 -6.63 -15.25 17.11
N ILE A 45 -6.16 -16.42 17.56
CA ILE A 45 -4.88 -16.54 18.28
C ILE A 45 -3.73 -16.13 17.38
N HIS A 46 -3.06 -15.05 17.74
CA HIS A 46 -2.00 -14.42 16.94
C HIS A 46 -0.75 -15.28 16.79
N THR A 47 -0.45 -16.10 17.79
CA THR A 47 0.77 -16.92 17.86
C THR A 47 0.59 -18.32 17.26
N LYS A 48 -0.63 -18.72 16.90
CA LYS A 48 -0.94 -20.05 16.41
C LYS A 48 -0.56 -20.20 14.93
N PRO A 49 0.33 -21.15 14.57
CA PRO A 49 0.81 -21.29 13.19
C PRO A 49 -0.30 -21.55 12.18
N GLU A 50 -1.33 -22.33 12.54
CA GLU A 50 -2.46 -22.61 11.66
C GLU A 50 -3.26 -21.35 11.31
N VAL A 51 -3.46 -20.45 12.28
CA VAL A 51 -4.10 -19.15 12.07
C VAL A 51 -3.25 -18.27 11.15
N GLN A 52 -1.95 -18.19 11.43
CA GLN A 52 -1.03 -17.40 10.61
C GLN A 52 -0.97 -17.93 9.17
N ASN A 53 -0.89 -19.25 8.99
CA ASN A 53 -0.87 -19.87 7.66
C ASN A 53 -2.18 -19.61 6.91
N PHE A 54 -3.31 -19.74 7.56
CA PHE A 54 -4.62 -19.41 6.96
C PHE A 54 -4.66 -17.96 6.42
N LEU A 55 -4.18 -16.98 7.19
CA LEU A 55 -4.14 -15.59 6.75
C LEU A 55 -3.14 -15.36 5.59
N ILE A 56 -2.00 -16.04 5.63
CA ILE A 56 -1.01 -16.00 4.55
C ILE A 56 -1.59 -16.64 3.27
N GLU A 57 -2.33 -17.74 3.38
CA GLU A 57 -2.97 -18.41 2.25
C GLU A 57 -3.98 -17.50 1.55
N LEU A 58 -4.79 -16.74 2.30
CA LEU A 58 -5.69 -15.74 1.71
C LEU A 58 -4.93 -14.69 0.90
N CYS A 59 -3.83 -14.17 1.44
CA CYS A 59 -3.00 -13.18 0.74
C CYS A 59 -2.34 -13.80 -0.51
N THR A 60 -1.86 -15.02 -0.42
CA THR A 60 -1.20 -15.71 -1.55
C THR A 60 -2.21 -16.14 -2.62
N GLU A 61 -3.46 -16.44 -2.25
CA GLU A 61 -4.55 -16.65 -3.20
C GLU A 61 -4.78 -15.40 -4.04
N ILE A 62 -4.86 -14.22 -3.39
CA ILE A 62 -5.01 -12.94 -4.09
C ILE A 62 -3.81 -12.71 -5.03
N ALA A 63 -2.58 -12.92 -4.55
CA ALA A 63 -1.38 -12.73 -5.34
C ALA A 63 -1.29 -13.64 -6.57
N ARG A 64 -1.85 -14.87 -6.50
CA ARG A 64 -1.87 -15.82 -7.62
C ARG A 64 -2.97 -15.53 -8.64
N ASN A 65 -4.15 -15.16 -8.16
CA ASN A 65 -5.35 -15.20 -8.97
C ASN A 65 -5.77 -13.83 -9.51
N TYR A 66 -5.25 -12.73 -8.94
CA TYR A 66 -5.66 -11.37 -9.30
C TYR A 66 -4.43 -10.50 -9.63
N ASP A 67 -4.56 -9.66 -10.66
CA ASP A 67 -3.54 -8.65 -10.99
C ASP A 67 -3.75 -7.41 -10.13
N VAL A 68 -3.36 -7.48 -8.86
CA VAL A 68 -3.44 -6.37 -7.92
C VAL A 68 -2.10 -5.66 -7.80
N ASP A 69 -2.14 -4.34 -7.60
CA ASP A 69 -0.95 -3.52 -7.37
C ASP A 69 -0.42 -3.64 -5.95
N GLY A 70 -1.29 -3.93 -4.98
CA GLY A 70 -0.91 -4.05 -3.58
C GLY A 70 -1.89 -4.88 -2.77
N ILE A 71 -1.42 -5.30 -1.59
CA ILE A 71 -2.21 -5.99 -0.57
C ILE A 71 -1.99 -5.23 0.74
N GLU A 72 -3.08 -4.71 1.33
CA GLU A 72 -3.05 -4.13 2.66
C GLU A 72 -3.45 -5.18 3.71
N LEU A 73 -2.56 -5.41 4.67
CA LEU A 73 -2.81 -6.25 5.82
C LEU A 73 -3.30 -5.39 6.99
N ASP A 74 -4.60 -5.13 7.07
CA ASP A 74 -5.20 -4.38 8.18
C ASP A 74 -5.34 -5.26 9.43
N ARG A 75 -5.42 -4.63 10.61
CA ARG A 75 -5.64 -5.26 11.92
C ARG A 75 -4.65 -6.39 12.26
N ILE A 76 -3.40 -6.27 11.82
CA ILE A 76 -2.30 -7.09 12.29
C ILE A 76 -1.84 -6.51 13.64
N ARG A 77 -2.60 -6.80 14.66
CA ARG A 77 -2.43 -6.25 16.02
C ARG A 77 -3.25 -7.04 17.02
N TYR A 78 -2.91 -6.94 18.27
CA TYR A 78 -3.80 -7.29 19.36
C TYR A 78 -4.90 -6.23 19.52
N SER A 79 -6.10 -6.61 19.97
CA SER A 79 -7.17 -5.64 20.26
C SER A 79 -6.80 -4.73 21.44
N SER A 80 -6.11 -5.30 22.41
CA SER A 80 -5.54 -4.59 23.56
C SER A 80 -4.45 -5.43 24.21
N VAL A 81 -3.71 -4.86 25.15
CA VAL A 81 -2.69 -5.57 25.94
C VAL A 81 -3.26 -6.69 26.83
N GLN A 82 -4.56 -6.73 27.01
CA GLN A 82 -5.24 -7.81 27.77
C GLN A 82 -5.27 -9.14 27.00
N TYR A 83 -5.11 -9.16 25.66
CA TYR A 83 -5.11 -10.37 24.85
C TYR A 83 -3.76 -11.09 24.83
N GLY A 84 -3.80 -12.39 24.50
CA GLY A 84 -2.64 -13.28 24.42
C GLY A 84 -2.52 -14.23 25.60
N TYR A 85 -3.61 -14.45 26.34
CA TYR A 85 -3.66 -15.37 27.48
C TYR A 85 -4.48 -16.62 27.18
N ASP A 86 -4.68 -16.93 25.89
CA ASP A 86 -5.26 -18.20 25.47
C ASP A 86 -4.29 -19.37 25.78
N PRO A 87 -4.83 -20.61 25.90
CA PRO A 87 -4.02 -21.76 26.31
C PRO A 87 -2.84 -22.07 25.38
N TYR A 88 -2.99 -21.78 24.07
CA TYR A 88 -1.90 -22.02 23.12
C TYR A 88 -0.76 -21.03 23.36
N THR A 89 -1.07 -19.75 23.46
CA THR A 89 -0.09 -18.67 23.68
C THR A 89 0.62 -18.84 25.02
N ASP A 90 -0.11 -19.21 26.11
CA ASP A 90 0.50 -19.52 27.40
C ASP A 90 1.49 -20.68 27.31
N SER A 91 1.08 -21.78 26.67
CA SER A 91 1.94 -22.96 26.47
C SER A 91 3.21 -22.63 25.68
N LEU A 92 3.08 -21.86 24.58
CA LEU A 92 4.21 -21.45 23.74
C LEU A 92 5.17 -20.56 24.53
N TYR A 93 4.64 -19.58 25.28
CA TYR A 93 5.46 -18.69 26.11
C TYR A 93 6.26 -19.49 27.17
N ARG A 94 5.59 -20.41 27.89
CA ARG A 94 6.24 -21.28 28.88
C ARG A 94 7.34 -22.13 28.26
N ALA A 95 7.11 -22.68 27.10
CA ALA A 95 8.11 -23.49 26.39
C ALA A 95 9.38 -22.69 26.08
N GLN A 96 9.26 -21.42 25.81
CA GLN A 96 10.37 -20.53 25.48
C GLN A 96 11.03 -19.87 26.71
N HIS A 97 10.36 -19.91 27.89
CA HIS A 97 10.80 -19.23 29.10
C HIS A 97 10.97 -20.18 30.30
N GLY A 98 11.42 -21.42 30.02
CA GLY A 98 11.77 -22.39 31.09
C GLY A 98 10.61 -22.77 32.00
N GLY A 99 9.37 -22.77 31.49
CA GLY A 99 8.15 -23.06 32.23
C GLY A 99 7.48 -21.88 32.92
N SER A 100 8.08 -20.67 32.88
CA SER A 100 7.52 -19.48 33.50
C SER A 100 6.27 -19.03 32.73
N PRO A 101 5.17 -18.62 33.43
CA PRO A 101 3.97 -18.13 32.76
C PRO A 101 4.20 -16.75 32.13
N PRO A 102 3.34 -16.32 31.18
CA PRO A 102 3.32 -14.96 30.73
C PRO A 102 3.15 -13.98 31.91
N PRO A 103 3.73 -12.77 31.83
CA PRO A 103 3.50 -11.73 32.82
C PRO A 103 2.01 -11.47 33.04
N ALA A 104 1.56 -11.40 34.30
CA ALA A 104 0.15 -11.13 34.63
C ALA A 104 -0.29 -9.71 34.24
N ASN A 105 0.67 -8.75 34.19
CA ASN A 105 0.40 -7.40 33.68
C ASN A 105 0.55 -7.40 32.15
N GLY A 106 -0.57 -7.24 31.43
CA GLY A 106 -0.58 -7.14 29.99
C GLY A 106 0.29 -6.01 29.41
N SER A 107 0.58 -4.97 30.20
CA SER A 107 1.45 -3.86 29.83
C SER A 107 2.92 -4.06 30.20
N ASP A 108 3.31 -5.24 30.69
CA ASP A 108 4.71 -5.56 30.90
C ASP A 108 5.51 -5.44 29.60
N THR A 109 6.64 -4.74 29.65
CA THR A 109 7.41 -4.40 28.45
C THR A 109 8.01 -5.63 27.76
N SER A 110 8.41 -6.64 28.53
CA SER A 110 8.92 -7.90 27.99
C SER A 110 7.81 -8.69 27.29
N TRP A 111 6.60 -8.67 27.86
CA TRP A 111 5.42 -9.31 27.29
C TRP A 111 4.90 -8.61 26.03
N ILE A 112 4.89 -7.27 26.02
CA ILE A 112 4.59 -6.49 24.81
C ILE A 112 5.60 -6.84 23.72
N ARG A 113 6.90 -6.85 24.02
CA ARG A 113 7.96 -7.15 23.06
C ARG A 113 7.81 -8.55 22.49
N TRP A 114 7.56 -9.55 23.32
CA TRP A 114 7.38 -10.94 22.88
C TRP A 114 6.19 -11.08 21.92
N ARG A 115 5.06 -10.46 22.26
CA ARG A 115 3.87 -10.47 21.38
C ARG A 115 4.11 -9.71 20.07
N ALA A 116 4.78 -8.56 20.14
CA ALA A 116 5.15 -7.78 18.96
C ALA A 116 6.09 -8.57 18.03
N ASN A 117 7.06 -9.29 18.57
CA ASN A 117 7.96 -10.13 17.78
C ASN A 117 7.20 -11.23 17.03
N ASN A 118 6.20 -11.86 17.64
CA ASN A 118 5.35 -12.83 16.93
C ASN A 118 4.57 -12.19 15.76
N LEU A 119 4.12 -10.93 15.88
CA LEU A 119 3.52 -10.20 14.78
C LEU A 119 4.55 -9.80 13.71
N ASN A 120 5.76 -9.45 14.11
CA ASN A 120 6.86 -9.13 13.19
C ASN A 120 7.22 -10.37 12.35
N ASP A 121 7.36 -11.54 12.99
CA ASP A 121 7.62 -12.81 12.29
C ASP A 121 6.49 -13.17 11.32
N PHE A 122 5.23 -12.96 11.72
CA PHE A 122 4.10 -13.14 10.83
C PHE A 122 4.15 -12.20 9.61
N MET A 123 4.41 -10.91 9.80
CA MET A 123 4.50 -9.93 8.72
C MET A 123 5.62 -10.26 7.74
N LEU A 124 6.77 -10.68 8.25
CA LEU A 124 7.91 -11.10 7.43
C LEU A 124 7.55 -12.33 6.58
N ARG A 125 6.95 -13.35 7.18
CA ARG A 125 6.49 -14.56 6.48
C ARG A 125 5.42 -14.25 5.43
N ALA A 126 4.46 -13.38 5.75
CA ALA A 126 3.43 -12.95 4.82
C ALA A 126 4.05 -12.23 3.61
N ARG A 127 4.97 -11.28 3.86
CA ARG A 127 5.73 -10.60 2.80
C ARG A 127 6.47 -11.60 1.91
N ASP A 128 7.25 -12.51 2.49
CA ASP A 128 8.05 -13.47 1.72
C ASP A 128 7.18 -14.38 0.87
N SER A 129 6.04 -14.84 1.42
CA SER A 129 5.08 -15.68 0.70
C SER A 129 4.43 -14.94 -0.48
N ILE A 130 4.03 -13.68 -0.29
CA ILE A 130 3.43 -12.84 -1.34
C ILE A 130 4.47 -12.50 -2.41
N LYS A 131 5.65 -12.01 -2.00
CA LYS A 131 6.72 -11.57 -2.92
C LYS A 131 7.33 -12.73 -3.72
N THR A 132 7.29 -13.96 -3.21
CA THR A 132 7.69 -15.16 -3.96
C THR A 132 6.76 -15.43 -5.14
N ILE A 133 5.47 -15.11 -5.01
CA ILE A 133 4.48 -15.28 -6.09
C ILE A 133 4.55 -14.11 -7.07
N ASN A 134 4.53 -12.88 -6.55
CA ASN A 134 4.64 -11.66 -7.35
C ASN A 134 5.46 -10.60 -6.58
N PRO A 135 6.74 -10.38 -6.95
CA PRO A 135 7.64 -9.47 -6.26
C PRO A 135 7.22 -8.00 -6.35
N HIS A 136 6.31 -7.65 -7.28
CA HIS A 136 5.87 -6.29 -7.54
C HIS A 136 4.65 -5.86 -6.69
N ILE A 137 3.95 -6.80 -6.05
CA ILE A 137 2.84 -6.46 -5.16
C ILE A 137 3.37 -5.59 -4.02
N ASN A 138 2.82 -4.40 -3.89
CA ASN A 138 3.10 -3.51 -2.76
C ASN A 138 2.39 -4.04 -1.51
N ILE A 139 3.10 -4.14 -0.40
CA ILE A 139 2.56 -4.63 0.86
C ILE A 139 2.46 -3.46 1.83
N SER A 140 1.28 -3.24 2.37
CA SER A 140 1.02 -2.16 3.30
C SER A 140 0.27 -2.60 4.55
N ASN A 141 0.25 -1.74 5.56
CA ASN A 141 -0.55 -1.89 6.78
C ASN A 141 -1.10 -0.52 7.21
N ALA A 142 -2.27 -0.53 7.83
CA ALA A 142 -2.89 0.65 8.42
C ALA A 142 -2.79 0.62 9.96
N PRO A 143 -1.64 0.98 10.56
CA PRO A 143 -1.44 0.92 12.00
C PRO A 143 -2.20 2.02 12.74
N SER A 144 -2.66 1.73 13.95
CA SER A 144 -3.38 2.70 14.78
C SER A 144 -2.43 3.61 15.56
N LEU A 145 -2.68 4.92 15.49
CA LEU A 145 -1.98 5.91 16.30
C LEU A 145 -2.96 6.99 16.75
N TYR A 146 -3.41 6.91 18.02
CA TYR A 146 -4.44 7.80 18.57
C TYR A 146 -3.91 8.97 19.37
N SER A 147 -2.61 9.04 19.63
CA SER A 147 -1.99 10.02 20.51
C SER A 147 -0.80 10.69 19.86
N SER A 148 -0.63 11.97 20.18
CA SER A 148 0.59 12.74 19.88
C SER A 148 1.71 12.53 20.91
N SER A 149 1.49 11.67 21.89
CA SER A 149 2.47 11.31 22.91
C SER A 149 2.46 9.80 23.16
N GLY A 150 3.59 9.16 22.93
CA GLY A 150 3.75 7.71 23.09
C GLY A 150 3.41 6.91 21.83
N TYR A 151 4.17 5.85 21.63
CA TYR A 151 3.99 4.91 20.52
C TYR A 151 2.83 3.94 20.83
N THR A 152 1.59 4.46 20.79
CA THR A 152 0.38 3.72 21.20
C THR A 152 0.13 2.46 20.38
N SER A 153 0.46 2.44 19.09
CA SER A 153 0.40 1.23 18.27
C SER A 153 1.17 0.07 18.90
N TYR A 154 2.38 0.34 19.36
CA TYR A 154 3.25 -0.65 19.99
C TYR A 154 2.80 -0.99 21.42
N PHE A 155 2.63 0.03 22.25
CA PHE A 155 2.36 -0.17 23.69
C PHE A 155 0.93 -0.65 24.00
N SER A 156 -0.05 -0.32 23.16
CA SER A 156 -1.44 -0.71 23.37
C SER A 156 -1.87 -1.93 22.55
N PHE A 157 -1.22 -2.18 21.41
CA PHE A 157 -1.67 -3.17 20.43
C PHE A 157 -0.56 -4.12 19.97
N CYS A 158 0.63 -4.04 20.54
CA CYS A 158 1.83 -4.81 20.15
C CYS A 158 2.19 -4.66 18.66
N GLN A 159 1.82 -3.54 18.03
CA GLN A 159 1.94 -3.29 16.59
C GLN A 159 3.20 -2.46 16.29
N ASP A 160 4.30 -3.12 15.94
CA ASP A 160 5.62 -2.52 15.72
C ASP A 160 5.81 -2.12 14.24
N TRP A 161 4.92 -1.25 13.72
CA TRP A 161 4.95 -0.85 12.31
C TRP A 161 6.23 -0.10 11.90
N ILE A 162 6.91 0.57 12.84
CA ILE A 162 8.23 1.17 12.58
C ILE A 162 9.25 0.07 12.30
N GLY A 163 9.20 -1.01 13.07
CA GLY A 163 10.00 -2.22 12.81
C GLY A 163 9.71 -2.81 11.42
N TRP A 164 8.44 -2.92 11.04
CA TRP A 164 8.05 -3.47 9.74
C TRP A 164 8.53 -2.65 8.55
N LEU A 165 8.53 -1.31 8.65
CA LEU A 165 9.12 -0.46 7.63
C LEU A 165 10.64 -0.63 7.54
N ARG A 166 11.30 -0.74 8.69
CA ARG A 166 12.75 -0.89 8.78
C ARG A 166 13.25 -2.19 8.16
N ASP A 167 12.64 -3.32 8.51
CA ASP A 167 13.05 -4.65 8.01
C ASP A 167 12.43 -5.00 6.66
N GLY A 168 11.58 -4.11 6.11
CA GLY A 168 10.96 -4.27 4.82
C GLY A 168 9.84 -5.29 4.81
N SER A 169 9.25 -5.63 5.96
CA SER A 169 8.05 -6.48 6.04
C SER A 169 6.83 -5.80 5.41
N VAL A 170 6.83 -4.47 5.34
CA VAL A 170 5.90 -3.66 4.56
C VAL A 170 6.65 -2.68 3.65
N ASP A 171 6.07 -2.34 2.52
CA ASP A 171 6.59 -1.32 1.60
C ASP A 171 6.18 0.10 2.04
N ASN A 172 5.03 0.25 2.70
CA ASN A 172 4.54 1.51 3.26
C ASN A 172 3.46 1.28 4.33
N VAL A 173 3.11 2.34 5.06
CA VAL A 173 2.04 2.31 6.08
C VAL A 173 1.10 3.50 5.97
N GLN A 174 -0.19 3.26 6.21
CA GLN A 174 -1.26 4.25 6.28
C GLN A 174 -1.63 4.49 7.75
N VAL A 175 -0.85 5.30 8.46
CA VAL A 175 -1.02 5.50 9.91
C VAL A 175 -2.38 6.13 10.21
N GLN A 176 -3.27 5.39 10.88
CA GLN A 176 -4.62 5.82 11.25
C GLN A 176 -4.57 6.98 12.26
N SER A 177 -4.75 8.18 11.76
CA SER A 177 -4.75 9.44 12.54
C SER A 177 -6.17 10.01 12.57
N TYR A 178 -7.14 9.18 13.02
CA TYR A 178 -8.57 9.47 12.93
C TYR A 178 -9.04 10.42 14.03
N VAL A 179 -8.81 11.70 13.83
CA VAL A 179 -9.21 12.78 14.74
C VAL A 179 -10.09 13.81 14.03
N GLY A 180 -10.93 14.52 14.79
CA GLY A 180 -11.96 15.41 14.23
C GLY A 180 -11.49 16.84 13.95
N ASN A 181 -10.23 17.20 14.23
CA ASN A 181 -9.74 18.58 14.06
C ASN A 181 -8.26 18.62 13.67
N SER A 182 -7.87 19.69 12.99
CA SER A 182 -6.53 19.91 12.45
C SER A 182 -5.45 20.11 13.51
N ASN A 183 -5.77 20.61 14.69
CA ASN A 183 -4.79 20.76 15.76
C ASN A 183 -4.31 19.40 16.28
N SER A 184 -5.25 18.50 16.59
CA SER A 184 -4.94 17.13 17.01
C SER A 184 -4.24 16.35 15.90
N PHE A 185 -4.68 16.52 14.64
CA PHE A 185 -4.05 15.89 13.50
C PHE A 185 -2.59 16.34 13.32
N SER A 186 -2.35 17.65 13.36
CA SER A 186 -0.99 18.21 13.25
C SER A 186 -0.08 17.75 14.40
N ALA A 187 -0.62 17.61 15.62
CA ALA A 187 0.13 17.07 16.75
C ALA A 187 0.57 15.62 16.52
N ILE A 188 -0.30 14.77 15.94
CA ILE A 188 0.05 13.39 15.55
C ILE A 188 1.12 13.39 14.47
N LEU A 189 0.98 14.21 13.42
CA LEU A 189 2.00 14.31 12.37
C LEU A 189 3.36 14.75 12.92
N ASN A 190 3.37 15.73 13.84
CA ASN A 190 4.58 16.15 14.54
C ASN A 190 5.21 14.96 15.28
N TYR A 191 4.40 14.20 16.01
CA TYR A 191 4.90 13.04 16.75
C TYR A 191 5.48 11.98 15.80
N ILE A 192 4.80 11.64 14.70
CA ILE A 192 5.34 10.70 13.69
C ILE A 192 6.71 11.19 13.19
N THR A 193 6.83 12.47 12.82
CA THR A 193 8.10 13.01 12.31
C THR A 193 9.21 13.03 13.36
N GLN A 194 8.88 12.94 14.64
CA GLN A 194 9.86 12.84 15.74
C GLN A 194 10.37 11.41 15.93
N ILE A 195 9.45 10.42 15.90
CA ILE A 195 9.80 9.02 16.22
C ILE A 195 10.30 8.21 15.04
N VAL A 196 10.05 8.65 13.80
CA VAL A 196 10.46 7.91 12.60
C VAL A 196 11.55 8.66 11.87
N PRO A 197 12.71 8.02 11.60
CA PRO A 197 13.84 8.65 10.88
C PRO A 197 13.52 9.03 9.44
N ASP A 198 12.70 8.24 8.74
CA ASP A 198 12.30 8.45 7.36
C ASP A 198 10.77 8.32 7.19
N ILE A 199 10.15 9.38 6.67
CA ILE A 199 8.69 9.45 6.48
C ILE A 199 8.24 9.22 5.04
N ASN A 200 9.15 8.86 4.13
CA ASN A 200 8.84 8.75 2.70
C ASN A 200 7.79 7.68 2.39
N ASP A 201 7.77 6.58 3.16
CA ASP A 201 6.84 5.47 3.00
C ASP A 201 5.71 5.49 4.05
N ILE A 202 5.45 6.67 4.65
CA ILE A 202 4.35 6.87 5.60
C ILE A 202 3.31 7.79 4.97
N TYR A 203 2.06 7.30 4.88
CA TYR A 203 0.93 8.04 4.34
C TYR A 203 -0.13 8.23 5.42
N PRO A 204 -0.12 9.35 6.15
CA PRO A 204 -1.09 9.58 7.22
C PRO A 204 -2.53 9.43 6.73
N ALA A 205 -3.30 8.60 7.42
CA ALA A 205 -4.69 8.37 7.11
C ALA A 205 -5.59 9.23 8.00
N PHE A 206 -6.54 9.93 7.42
CA PHE A 206 -7.56 10.68 8.17
C PHE A 206 -8.96 10.17 7.84
N ALA A 207 -9.87 10.28 8.80
CA ALA A 207 -11.27 9.90 8.63
C ALA A 207 -12.12 11.12 8.27
N LEU A 208 -13.10 10.93 7.37
CA LEU A 208 -14.09 11.96 7.03
C LEU A 208 -15.21 12.02 8.08
N SER A 209 -15.39 10.93 8.84
CA SER A 209 -16.37 10.84 9.94
C SER A 209 -15.78 10.16 11.18
N PRO A 210 -14.73 10.72 11.81
CA PRO A 210 -13.98 10.04 12.89
C PRO A 210 -14.84 9.68 14.12
N ASN A 211 -15.92 10.40 14.37
CA ASN A 211 -16.85 10.19 15.48
C ASN A 211 -18.28 9.94 14.98
N GLY A 212 -18.45 9.39 13.78
CA GLY A 212 -19.75 9.17 13.15
C GLY A 212 -20.39 10.40 12.52
N ASN A 213 -19.77 11.59 12.66
CA ASN A 213 -20.21 12.83 12.01
C ASN A 213 -19.17 13.29 11.01
N LEU A 214 -19.63 13.74 9.83
CA LEU A 214 -18.76 14.27 8.80
C LEU A 214 -18.03 15.53 9.29
N ILE A 215 -16.73 15.59 9.02
CA ILE A 215 -15.93 16.82 9.24
C ILE A 215 -16.25 17.85 8.16
N SER A 216 -15.83 19.11 8.35
CA SER A 216 -16.00 20.15 7.34
C SER A 216 -14.99 20.01 6.18
N THR A 217 -15.32 20.54 5.01
CA THR A 217 -14.37 20.65 3.88
C THR A 217 -13.13 21.48 4.24
N GLN A 218 -13.28 22.45 5.17
CA GLN A 218 -12.16 23.23 5.69
C GLN A 218 -11.20 22.35 6.49
N GLU A 219 -11.70 21.42 7.34
CA GLU A 219 -10.84 20.48 8.06
C GLU A 219 -10.11 19.52 7.11
N VAL A 220 -10.79 19.04 6.05
CA VAL A 220 -10.13 18.24 5.01
C VAL A 220 -8.98 19.02 4.36
N THR A 221 -9.21 20.31 4.07
CA THR A 221 -8.16 21.19 3.53
C THR A 221 -6.99 21.34 4.50
N ASN A 222 -7.30 21.57 5.78
CA ASN A 222 -6.29 21.72 6.83
C ASN A 222 -5.45 20.44 6.98
N PHE A 223 -6.07 19.25 6.94
CA PHE A 223 -5.37 17.96 7.01
C PHE A 223 -4.43 17.76 5.82
N VAL A 224 -4.91 17.96 4.60
CA VAL A 224 -4.08 17.82 3.39
C VAL A 224 -2.91 18.81 3.41
N ASN A 225 -3.15 20.06 3.81
CA ASN A 225 -2.09 21.06 3.91
C ASN A 225 -1.06 20.72 5.00
N ALA A 226 -1.51 20.21 6.15
CA ALA A 226 -0.60 19.76 7.21
C ALA A 226 0.31 18.62 6.74
N ILE A 227 -0.25 17.63 6.02
CA ILE A 227 0.50 16.52 5.41
C ILE A 227 1.57 17.05 4.45
N ARG A 228 1.18 17.94 3.54
CA ARG A 228 2.10 18.55 2.55
C ARG A 228 3.20 19.36 3.22
N THR A 229 2.84 20.21 4.18
CA THR A 229 3.78 21.07 4.93
C THR A 229 4.82 20.26 5.71
N LYS A 230 4.44 19.07 6.21
CA LYS A 230 5.35 18.16 6.92
C LYS A 230 6.21 17.31 5.98
N GLY A 231 5.98 17.35 4.67
CA GLY A 231 6.77 16.64 3.68
C GLY A 231 6.39 15.17 3.48
N PHE A 232 5.25 14.71 4.01
CA PHE A 232 4.72 13.39 3.67
C PHE A 232 4.36 13.32 2.19
N LYS A 233 4.65 12.20 1.55
CA LYS A 233 4.48 12.03 0.09
C LYS A 233 3.05 11.78 -0.34
N GLY A 234 2.18 11.37 0.56
CA GLY A 234 0.78 11.08 0.28
C GLY A 234 -0.07 10.99 1.53
N SER A 235 -1.35 10.68 1.32
CA SER A 235 -2.34 10.47 2.38
C SER A 235 -3.36 9.43 1.98
N THR A 236 -4.03 8.85 2.96
CA THR A 236 -5.17 7.95 2.79
C THR A 236 -6.40 8.54 3.44
N ILE A 237 -7.56 8.33 2.82
CA ILE A 237 -8.84 8.82 3.33
C ILE A 237 -9.69 7.63 3.78
N TRP A 238 -10.09 7.61 5.02
CA TRP A 238 -11.07 6.67 5.59
C TRP A 238 -12.44 7.34 5.63
N TYR A 239 -13.48 6.80 5.04
CA TYR A 239 -13.48 5.65 4.17
C TYR A 239 -14.29 5.97 2.90
N PHE A 240 -14.27 5.08 1.91
CA PHE A 240 -14.79 5.35 0.57
C PHE A 240 -16.27 5.78 0.54
N SER A 241 -17.13 5.21 1.39
CA SER A 241 -18.56 5.57 1.41
C SER A 241 -18.80 7.03 1.77
N ASP A 242 -17.94 7.62 2.62
CA ASP A 242 -18.07 9.04 3.01
C ASP A 242 -17.49 9.98 1.95
N LEU A 243 -16.63 9.46 1.07
CA LEU A 243 -15.89 10.26 0.09
C LEU A 243 -16.82 10.93 -0.94
N GLY A 244 -17.97 10.32 -1.25
CA GLY A 244 -18.89 10.80 -2.29
C GLY A 244 -19.28 12.26 -2.13
N SER A 245 -19.57 12.71 -0.92
CA SER A 245 -19.94 14.11 -0.61
C SER A 245 -18.75 15.08 -0.69
N PHE A 246 -17.51 14.61 -0.49
CA PHE A 246 -16.30 15.43 -0.52
C PHE A 246 -15.59 15.41 -1.87
N PHE A 247 -15.86 14.41 -2.72
CA PHE A 247 -15.11 14.20 -3.96
C PHE A 247 -15.06 15.42 -4.89
N PRO A 248 -16.19 16.13 -5.16
CA PRO A 248 -16.15 17.34 -6.00
C PRO A 248 -15.25 18.42 -5.42
N TYR A 249 -15.34 18.65 -4.10
CA TYR A 249 -14.51 19.64 -3.41
C TYR A 249 -13.03 19.29 -3.47
N ILE A 250 -12.68 18.04 -3.16
CA ILE A 250 -11.29 17.53 -3.18
C ILE A 250 -10.70 17.70 -4.58
N LYS A 251 -11.43 17.29 -5.63
CA LYS A 251 -11.01 17.40 -7.02
C LYS A 251 -10.80 18.86 -7.44
N GLN A 252 -11.70 19.77 -7.07
CA GLN A 252 -11.64 21.17 -7.51
C GLN A 252 -10.63 22.01 -6.73
N ASN A 253 -10.34 21.67 -5.47
CA ASN A 253 -9.58 22.55 -4.57
C ASN A 253 -8.26 21.98 -4.09
N LEU A 254 -8.13 20.65 -3.98
CA LEU A 254 -6.96 20.01 -3.35
C LEU A 254 -6.11 19.18 -4.32
N PHE A 255 -6.74 18.53 -5.31
CA PHE A 255 -6.09 17.71 -6.33
C PHE A 255 -6.59 18.13 -7.72
N THR A 256 -6.21 19.36 -8.13
CA THR A 256 -6.63 19.98 -9.40
C THR A 256 -5.95 19.37 -10.63
N THR A 257 -4.86 18.66 -10.43
CA THR A 257 -4.15 17.93 -11.46
C THR A 257 -4.06 16.44 -11.08
N PRO A 258 -4.08 15.52 -12.06
CA PRO A 258 -3.83 14.10 -11.78
C PRO A 258 -2.49 13.91 -11.07
N THR A 259 -2.47 13.03 -10.06
CA THR A 259 -1.28 12.67 -9.30
C THR A 259 -1.13 11.16 -9.28
N TYR A 260 0.11 10.68 -9.18
CA TYR A 260 0.39 9.25 -9.02
C TYR A 260 0.35 8.87 -7.53
N PRO A 261 0.05 7.58 -7.21
CA PRO A 261 0.22 7.07 -5.86
C PRO A 261 1.67 7.25 -5.40
N PRO A 262 1.91 7.69 -4.15
CA PRO A 262 3.24 8.08 -3.69
C PRO A 262 4.26 6.94 -3.60
N HIS A 263 3.79 5.69 -3.48
CA HIS A 263 4.62 4.49 -3.44
C HIS A 263 5.02 3.99 -4.83
N SER A 264 4.54 4.64 -5.90
CA SER A 264 4.85 4.26 -7.28
C SER A 264 5.83 5.23 -7.91
N SER A 265 6.66 4.72 -8.82
CA SER A 265 7.39 5.58 -9.75
C SER A 265 6.41 6.38 -10.61
N GLN A 266 6.88 7.45 -11.25
CA GLN A 266 6.05 8.21 -12.22
C GLN A 266 5.45 7.31 -13.31
N ASN A 267 6.02 6.13 -13.51
CA ASN A 267 5.68 5.17 -14.54
C ASN A 267 4.92 3.93 -14.01
N TRP A 268 4.38 3.96 -12.79
CA TRP A 268 3.82 2.76 -12.17
C TRP A 268 2.67 2.11 -12.96
N ARG A 269 2.01 2.86 -13.87
CA ARG A 269 1.01 2.36 -14.82
C ARG A 269 1.34 2.62 -16.29
N GLU A 270 2.59 2.92 -16.65
CA GLU A 270 3.04 3.01 -18.05
C GLU A 270 3.04 1.66 -18.78
N TYR A 271 2.54 0.62 -18.13
CA TYR A 271 2.31 -0.68 -18.74
C TYR A 271 1.02 -0.75 -19.57
N TYR A 272 0.32 0.37 -19.75
CA TYR A 272 -0.80 0.46 -20.66
C TYR A 272 -0.51 1.44 -21.81
N ARG A 273 -1.15 1.19 -22.93
CA ARG A 273 -1.21 2.12 -24.05
C ARG A 273 -2.65 2.18 -24.54
N ILE A 274 -3.11 3.38 -24.88
CA ILE A 274 -4.42 3.60 -25.48
C ILE A 274 -4.21 4.22 -26.85
N VAL A 275 -4.88 3.68 -27.84
CA VAL A 275 -5.00 4.26 -29.18
C VAL A 275 -6.45 4.66 -29.39
N GLU A 276 -6.68 5.96 -29.52
CA GLU A 276 -7.98 6.55 -29.78
C GLU A 276 -8.20 6.77 -31.30
N ILE A 277 -9.44 6.82 -31.73
CA ILE A 277 -9.76 7.13 -33.11
C ILE A 277 -9.29 8.53 -33.58
N SER A 278 -9.01 9.44 -32.65
CA SER A 278 -8.40 10.74 -32.93
C SER A 278 -6.92 10.66 -33.33
N ASP A 279 -6.26 9.56 -32.98
CA ASP A 279 -4.87 9.27 -33.36
C ASP A 279 -4.79 8.65 -34.77
N ASN A 280 -4.76 9.51 -35.78
CA ASN A 280 -4.75 9.07 -37.19
C ASN A 280 -3.46 8.33 -37.60
N LEU A 281 -2.39 8.37 -36.79
CA LEU A 281 -1.15 7.63 -37.05
C LEU A 281 -1.29 6.18 -36.63
N ASN A 282 -1.96 5.92 -35.53
CA ASN A 282 -2.07 4.61 -34.92
C ASN A 282 -3.45 3.96 -35.09
N ALA A 283 -4.53 4.73 -35.23
CA ALA A 283 -5.86 4.25 -35.62
C ALA A 283 -6.07 4.42 -37.14
N VAL A 284 -5.46 3.54 -37.93
CA VAL A 284 -5.45 3.61 -39.41
C VAL A 284 -6.76 3.09 -39.98
N ARG A 285 -7.52 3.99 -40.64
CA ARG A 285 -8.85 3.71 -41.18
C ARG A 285 -8.80 3.33 -42.64
N THR A 286 -9.63 2.37 -43.00
CA THR A 286 -9.94 2.01 -44.40
C THR A 286 -11.45 2.10 -44.59
N GLY A 287 -11.90 2.54 -45.75
CA GLY A 287 -13.33 2.72 -46.05
C GLY A 287 -13.91 3.99 -45.39
N THR A 288 -15.25 4.06 -45.34
CA THR A 288 -15.98 5.25 -44.87
C THR A 288 -16.40 5.09 -43.42
N TRP A 289 -15.97 6.04 -42.60
CA TRP A 289 -16.33 6.17 -41.19
C TRP A 289 -16.96 7.55 -40.94
N ASN A 290 -18.17 7.55 -40.41
CA ASN A 290 -18.94 8.77 -40.14
C ASN A 290 -18.82 9.20 -38.69
N SER A 291 -18.86 10.51 -38.41
CA SER A 291 -18.88 11.02 -37.05
C SER A 291 -20.18 10.67 -36.33
N SER A 292 -20.08 10.32 -35.06
CA SER A 292 -21.19 9.97 -34.19
C SER A 292 -21.37 11.02 -33.10
N ASN A 293 -22.64 11.33 -32.75
CA ASN A 293 -22.96 12.13 -31.59
C ASN A 293 -22.87 11.35 -30.26
N ILE A 294 -22.54 10.05 -30.32
CA ILE A 294 -22.39 9.22 -29.12
C ILE A 294 -20.96 9.33 -28.64
N PHE A 295 -20.81 9.79 -27.41
CA PHE A 295 -19.50 9.92 -26.78
C PHE A 295 -18.91 8.53 -26.47
N GLY A 296 -17.65 8.36 -26.81
CA GLY A 296 -16.80 7.24 -26.46
C GLY A 296 -15.99 7.47 -25.19
N TYR A 297 -14.75 7.00 -25.19
CA TYR A 297 -13.84 7.11 -24.04
C TYR A 297 -13.46 8.56 -23.69
N ASN A 298 -13.03 9.34 -24.69
CA ASN A 298 -12.51 10.69 -24.48
C ASN A 298 -13.03 11.71 -25.51
N GLY A 299 -14.16 11.42 -26.15
CA GLY A 299 -14.72 12.30 -27.16
C GLY A 299 -15.80 11.65 -28.01
N PRO A 300 -16.21 12.27 -29.12
CA PRO A 300 -17.15 11.71 -30.06
C PRO A 300 -16.59 10.44 -30.72
N SER A 301 -17.40 9.39 -30.80
CA SER A 301 -17.07 8.16 -31.52
C SER A 301 -17.32 8.30 -33.02
N ILE A 302 -16.96 7.26 -33.77
CA ILE A 302 -17.30 7.11 -35.20
C ILE A 302 -18.06 5.83 -35.45
N TYR A 303 -18.68 5.71 -36.63
CA TYR A 303 -19.38 4.48 -37.04
C TYR A 303 -19.26 4.24 -38.55
N ALA A 304 -19.38 2.98 -38.89
CA ALA A 304 -19.56 2.53 -40.30
C ALA A 304 -20.87 1.76 -40.43
N ASP A 305 -21.45 1.81 -41.61
CA ASP A 305 -22.57 0.93 -42.05
C ASP A 305 -22.05 -0.21 -42.92
N ASN A 306 -22.96 -0.95 -43.55
CA ASN A 306 -22.63 -2.06 -44.44
C ASN A 306 -22.63 -1.70 -45.94
N SER A 307 -22.60 -0.41 -46.29
CA SER A 307 -22.64 0.04 -47.69
C SER A 307 -21.36 -0.28 -48.48
N ALA A 308 -20.22 -0.29 -47.79
CA ALA A 308 -18.92 -0.63 -48.34
C ALA A 308 -18.02 -1.24 -47.26
N PRO A 309 -16.99 -2.03 -47.62
CA PRO A 309 -16.01 -2.52 -46.63
C PRO A 309 -15.30 -1.38 -45.89
N ALA A 310 -15.27 -1.50 -44.58
CA ALA A 310 -14.60 -0.54 -43.71
C ALA A 310 -13.89 -1.25 -42.56
N SER A 311 -12.69 -0.77 -42.19
CA SER A 311 -11.93 -1.30 -41.07
C SER A 311 -11.09 -0.24 -40.40
N ILE A 312 -10.67 -0.49 -39.16
CA ILE A 312 -9.69 0.30 -38.41
C ILE A 312 -8.63 -0.64 -37.86
N ASN A 313 -7.37 -0.36 -38.17
CA ASN A 313 -6.22 -1.02 -37.59
C ASN A 313 -5.69 -0.17 -36.43
N TYR A 314 -5.69 -0.74 -35.23
CA TYR A 314 -5.10 -0.12 -34.02
C TYR A 314 -3.68 -0.62 -33.84
N ASN A 315 -2.71 0.25 -34.13
CA ASN A 315 -1.29 -0.02 -34.02
C ASN A 315 -0.76 0.48 -32.68
N PHE A 316 0.10 -0.31 -32.05
CA PHE A 316 0.67 0.02 -30.76
C PHE A 316 2.18 -0.02 -30.79
N ASP A 317 2.82 0.92 -30.13
CA ASP A 317 4.20 0.79 -29.67
C ASP A 317 4.18 0.04 -28.34
N VAL A 318 4.38 -1.28 -28.42
CA VAL A 318 4.33 -2.19 -27.29
C VAL A 318 5.59 -1.99 -26.45
N PRO A 319 5.51 -1.65 -25.15
CA PRO A 319 6.68 -1.22 -24.38
C PRO A 319 7.64 -2.35 -24.01
N ALA A 320 7.17 -3.59 -23.86
CA ALA A 320 7.99 -4.74 -23.49
C ALA A 320 7.37 -6.05 -23.99
N ASP A 321 8.18 -7.10 -24.15
CA ASP A 321 7.69 -8.45 -24.41
C ASP A 321 6.88 -8.97 -23.22
N GLY A 322 5.64 -9.42 -23.46
CA GLY A 322 4.82 -9.94 -22.37
C GLY A 322 3.37 -10.23 -22.77
N TYR A 323 2.62 -10.78 -21.83
CA TYR A 323 1.18 -10.92 -21.98
C TYR A 323 0.48 -9.61 -21.68
N TYR A 324 -0.42 -9.22 -22.56
CA TYR A 324 -1.23 -8.03 -22.45
C TYR A 324 -2.71 -8.37 -22.45
N GLU A 325 -3.45 -7.80 -21.53
CA GLU A 325 -4.89 -7.70 -21.62
C GLU A 325 -5.24 -6.67 -22.68
N VAL A 326 -6.05 -7.05 -23.66
CA VAL A 326 -6.48 -6.19 -24.76
C VAL A 326 -7.93 -5.82 -24.56
N TYR A 327 -8.25 -4.53 -24.62
CA TYR A 327 -9.59 -4.00 -24.40
C TYR A 327 -10.01 -3.10 -25.57
N ALA A 328 -11.31 -3.11 -25.90
CA ALA A 328 -11.93 -2.08 -26.73
C ALA A 328 -12.99 -1.33 -25.94
N PHE A 329 -13.10 -0.01 -26.14
CA PHE A 329 -14.15 0.76 -25.51
C PHE A 329 -15.47 0.58 -26.26
N ASN A 330 -16.47 0.03 -25.57
CA ASN A 330 -17.78 -0.25 -26.15
C ASN A 330 -18.63 1.02 -26.26
N VAL A 331 -18.88 1.46 -27.46
CA VAL A 331 -19.81 2.58 -27.76
C VAL A 331 -21.14 2.01 -28.21
N ALA A 332 -22.05 1.81 -27.26
CA ALA A 332 -23.31 1.15 -27.50
C ALA A 332 -24.46 2.11 -27.82
N ALA A 333 -25.35 1.70 -28.74
CA ALA A 333 -26.62 2.34 -29.05
C ALA A 333 -27.59 1.34 -29.68
N VAL A 334 -28.89 1.63 -29.64
CA VAL A 334 -29.96 0.72 -30.08
C VAL A 334 -29.89 0.32 -31.56
N ASN A 335 -29.28 1.14 -32.41
CA ASN A 335 -29.08 0.86 -33.84
C ASN A 335 -27.71 0.26 -34.16
N ARG A 336 -26.91 -0.10 -33.15
CA ARG A 336 -25.62 -0.75 -33.35
C ARG A 336 -25.78 -2.27 -33.52
N THR A 337 -24.72 -2.92 -33.98
CA THR A 337 -24.68 -4.40 -34.11
C THR A 337 -24.52 -5.04 -32.72
N ASP A 338 -25.06 -6.25 -32.56
CA ASP A 338 -24.83 -7.10 -31.39
C ASP A 338 -23.54 -7.94 -31.50
N SER A 339 -22.84 -7.83 -32.64
CA SER A 339 -21.69 -8.66 -32.97
C SER A 339 -20.58 -7.90 -33.71
N ALA A 340 -20.16 -6.76 -33.16
CA ALA A 340 -19.00 -6.00 -33.67
C ALA A 340 -17.73 -6.87 -33.65
N ARG A 341 -17.06 -6.99 -34.80
CA ARG A 341 -15.98 -7.95 -35.06
C ARG A 341 -14.61 -7.33 -34.81
N TYR A 342 -13.99 -7.73 -33.71
CA TYR A 342 -12.62 -7.37 -33.36
C TYR A 342 -11.68 -8.55 -33.58
N SER A 343 -10.70 -8.40 -34.46
CA SER A 343 -9.64 -9.38 -34.68
C SER A 343 -8.38 -8.94 -33.95
N THR A 344 -7.93 -9.70 -32.96
CA THR A 344 -6.70 -9.42 -32.21
C THR A 344 -5.60 -10.35 -32.65
N THR A 345 -4.44 -9.78 -33.04
CA THR A 345 -3.29 -10.55 -33.56
C THR A 345 -2.16 -10.56 -32.53
N ASP A 346 -1.74 -11.75 -32.11
CA ASP A 346 -0.62 -11.95 -31.22
C ASP A 346 0.75 -11.87 -31.94
N SER A 347 1.83 -12.02 -31.19
CA SER A 347 3.20 -11.98 -31.74
C SER A 347 3.61 -13.22 -32.53
N SER A 348 2.83 -14.29 -32.52
CA SER A 348 3.01 -15.45 -33.39
C SER A 348 2.32 -15.29 -34.75
N GLY A 349 1.54 -14.20 -34.92
CA GLY A 349 0.73 -13.95 -36.12
C GLY A 349 -0.64 -14.63 -36.07
N ILE A 350 -1.01 -15.24 -34.94
CA ILE A 350 -2.34 -15.83 -34.76
C ILE A 350 -3.34 -14.72 -34.49
N SER A 351 -4.40 -14.67 -35.30
CA SER A 351 -5.51 -13.72 -35.13
C SER A 351 -6.72 -14.42 -34.53
N VAL A 352 -7.23 -13.88 -33.44
CA VAL A 352 -8.43 -14.35 -32.75
C VAL A 352 -9.55 -13.34 -32.93
N LEU A 353 -10.70 -13.82 -33.45
CA LEU A 353 -11.90 -13.02 -33.63
C LEU A 353 -12.72 -13.01 -32.31
N THR A 354 -12.98 -11.83 -31.78
CA THR A 354 -13.89 -11.60 -30.66
C THR A 354 -15.05 -10.72 -31.11
N THR A 355 -16.27 -11.10 -30.76
CA THR A 355 -17.46 -10.29 -31.05
C THR A 355 -17.90 -9.52 -29.80
N MET A 356 -18.33 -8.26 -30.00
CA MET A 356 -18.79 -7.39 -28.93
C MET A 356 -20.21 -6.88 -29.23
N ASN A 357 -21.10 -7.01 -28.25
CA ASN A 357 -22.46 -6.46 -28.36
C ASN A 357 -22.45 -4.95 -28.11
N GLN A 358 -22.82 -4.19 -29.13
CA GLN A 358 -22.92 -2.73 -29.09
C GLN A 358 -24.38 -2.23 -28.98
N THR A 359 -25.38 -3.09 -28.71
CA THR A 359 -26.79 -2.67 -28.61
C THR A 359 -27.18 -2.22 -27.22
N ASP A 360 -26.53 -2.73 -26.18
CA ASP A 360 -26.87 -2.42 -24.79
C ASP A 360 -26.15 -1.15 -24.30
N VAL A 361 -26.91 -0.07 -24.17
CA VAL A 361 -26.40 1.25 -23.74
C VAL A 361 -25.84 1.26 -22.32
N ASN A 362 -26.18 0.28 -21.47
CA ASN A 362 -25.65 0.14 -20.12
C ASN A 362 -24.24 -0.47 -20.13
N LEU A 363 -23.78 -1.00 -21.25
CA LEU A 363 -22.46 -1.60 -21.42
C LEU A 363 -21.44 -0.65 -22.06
N ARG A 364 -21.64 0.66 -22.00
CA ARG A 364 -20.64 1.67 -22.43
C ARG A 364 -19.46 1.68 -21.48
N ARG A 365 -18.46 0.82 -21.72
CA ARG A 365 -17.30 0.60 -20.88
C ARG A 365 -16.21 -0.14 -21.65
N TRP A 366 -15.04 -0.27 -21.04
CA TRP A 366 -14.00 -1.15 -21.56
C TRP A 366 -14.48 -2.61 -21.55
N PHE A 367 -14.33 -3.26 -22.71
CA PHE A 367 -14.67 -4.65 -22.91
C PHE A 367 -13.38 -5.41 -23.23
N LYS A 368 -13.07 -6.46 -22.46
CA LYS A 368 -11.87 -7.28 -22.66
C LYS A 368 -12.03 -8.17 -23.87
N LEU A 369 -11.09 -8.05 -24.85
CA LEU A 369 -11.02 -8.90 -26.02
C LEU A 369 -10.26 -10.20 -25.75
N GLY A 370 -9.31 -10.18 -24.80
CA GLY A 370 -8.53 -11.36 -24.40
C GLY A 370 -7.18 -11.01 -23.80
N ASP A 371 -6.39 -12.06 -23.56
CA ASP A 371 -4.99 -11.99 -23.13
C ASP A 371 -4.09 -12.50 -24.25
N TYR A 372 -3.13 -11.68 -24.71
CA TYR A 372 -2.28 -11.98 -25.86
C TYR A 372 -0.82 -11.72 -25.55
N PHE A 373 0.07 -12.61 -25.99
CA PHE A 373 1.50 -12.36 -25.92
C PHE A 373 1.92 -11.39 -27.02
N LEU A 374 2.41 -10.21 -26.65
CA LEU A 374 2.90 -9.18 -27.55
C LEU A 374 4.40 -8.98 -27.34
N LYS A 375 5.15 -8.79 -28.44
CA LYS A 375 6.56 -8.39 -28.40
C LYS A 375 6.67 -6.88 -28.48
N ALA A 376 7.69 -6.31 -27.87
CA ALA A 376 8.02 -4.90 -27.92
C ALA A 376 8.10 -4.35 -29.35
N GLY A 377 7.79 -3.07 -29.51
CA GLY A 377 7.85 -2.32 -30.76
C GLY A 377 6.51 -2.14 -31.45
N GLN A 378 6.55 -1.44 -32.61
CA GLN A 378 5.36 -1.08 -33.40
C GLN A 378 4.71 -2.30 -34.05
N ARG A 379 3.38 -2.45 -33.84
CA ARG A 379 2.60 -3.52 -34.47
C ARG A 379 1.12 -3.22 -34.51
N ASN A 380 0.41 -3.79 -35.49
CA ASN A 380 -1.03 -3.90 -35.42
C ASN A 380 -1.41 -4.96 -34.37
N VAL A 381 -2.25 -4.59 -33.41
CA VAL A 381 -2.73 -5.49 -32.36
C VAL A 381 -4.20 -5.82 -32.58
N VAL A 382 -5.03 -4.83 -32.94
CA VAL A 382 -6.48 -5.02 -33.09
C VAL A 382 -6.94 -4.44 -34.42
N THR A 383 -7.79 -5.17 -35.10
CA THR A 383 -8.53 -4.71 -36.28
C THR A 383 -10.02 -4.82 -36.00
N LEU A 384 -10.75 -3.71 -36.08
CA LEU A 384 -12.21 -3.66 -36.10
C LEU A 384 -12.67 -3.59 -37.55
N SER A 385 -13.64 -4.41 -37.94
CA SER A 385 -14.24 -4.37 -39.28
C SER A 385 -15.76 -4.38 -39.25
N ASN A 386 -16.37 -3.85 -40.33
CA ASN A 386 -17.81 -3.94 -40.56
C ASN A 386 -18.20 -5.22 -41.33
N GLU A 387 -17.28 -6.17 -41.50
CA GLU A 387 -17.53 -7.45 -42.14
C GLU A 387 -18.65 -8.23 -41.43
N GLY A 388 -19.61 -8.73 -42.17
CA GLY A 388 -20.75 -9.47 -41.63
C GLY A 388 -21.80 -8.60 -40.94
N LEU A 389 -21.69 -7.26 -41.05
CA LEU A 389 -22.65 -6.32 -40.47
C LEU A 389 -24.03 -6.51 -41.14
N GLN A 390 -25.06 -6.66 -40.32
CA GLN A 390 -26.43 -6.80 -40.75
C GLN A 390 -26.97 -5.53 -41.42
N ALA A 391 -27.89 -5.66 -42.37
CA ALA A 391 -28.50 -4.53 -43.04
C ALA A 391 -29.24 -3.60 -42.04
N GLY A 392 -28.99 -2.32 -42.14
CA GLY A 392 -29.56 -1.29 -41.26
C GLY A 392 -28.92 -1.20 -39.87
N LYS A 393 -27.88 -2.01 -39.59
CA LYS A 393 -27.07 -1.90 -38.38
C LYS A 393 -25.79 -1.12 -38.64
N LEU A 394 -25.25 -0.56 -37.56
CA LEU A 394 -24.00 0.21 -37.57
C LEU A 394 -22.99 -0.45 -36.63
N VAL A 395 -21.71 -0.38 -36.95
CA VAL A 395 -20.63 -0.69 -36.02
C VAL A 395 -19.98 0.60 -35.54
N SER A 396 -19.85 0.74 -34.21
CA SER A 396 -19.14 1.88 -33.60
C SER A 396 -17.68 1.55 -33.37
N ALA A 397 -16.85 2.58 -33.55
CA ALA A 397 -15.43 2.54 -33.22
C ALA A 397 -15.02 3.68 -32.29
N ASP A 398 -14.09 3.39 -31.38
CA ASP A 398 -13.53 4.38 -30.46
C ASP A 398 -12.11 3.95 -30.04
N ALA A 399 -11.80 3.86 -28.77
CA ALA A 399 -10.47 3.57 -28.27
C ALA A 399 -10.23 2.05 -28.10
N VAL A 400 -8.97 1.65 -28.29
CA VAL A 400 -8.45 0.34 -27.91
C VAL A 400 -7.30 0.54 -26.92
N MET A 401 -7.22 -0.31 -25.92
CA MET A 401 -6.22 -0.29 -24.86
C MET A 401 -5.53 -1.64 -24.74
N ILE A 402 -4.21 -1.63 -24.58
CA ILE A 402 -3.44 -2.77 -24.11
C ILE A 402 -2.91 -2.48 -22.71
N VAL A 403 -2.96 -3.46 -21.81
CA VAL A 403 -2.45 -3.37 -20.42
C VAL A 403 -1.57 -4.58 -20.16
N LEU A 404 -0.30 -4.36 -19.77
CA LEU A 404 0.58 -5.47 -19.42
C LEU A 404 -0.01 -6.27 -18.24
N ASN A 405 -0.22 -7.55 -18.44
CA ASN A 405 -0.61 -8.46 -17.37
C ASN A 405 0.64 -8.87 -16.58
N ARG A 406 0.89 -8.14 -15.49
CA ARG A 406 2.11 -8.30 -14.65
C ARG A 406 2.18 -9.67 -14.00
N ARG A 407 1.05 -10.31 -13.74
CA ARG A 407 0.95 -11.66 -13.20
C ARG A 407 1.48 -12.72 -14.19
N LEU A 408 1.12 -12.58 -15.46
CA LEU A 408 1.57 -13.49 -16.52
C LEU A 408 2.95 -13.11 -17.08
N SER A 409 3.45 -11.93 -16.76
CA SER A 409 4.69 -11.37 -17.33
C SER A 409 5.58 -10.69 -16.26
N PRO A 410 5.92 -11.38 -15.16
CA PRO A 410 6.70 -10.77 -14.08
C PRO A 410 8.09 -10.30 -14.53
N SER A 411 8.70 -10.97 -15.51
CA SER A 411 9.99 -10.59 -16.09
C SER A 411 9.95 -9.30 -16.92
N ALA A 412 8.81 -9.02 -17.58
CA ALA A 412 8.63 -7.78 -18.34
C ALA A 412 8.65 -6.54 -17.41
N VAL A 413 8.10 -6.67 -16.22
CA VAL A 413 8.11 -5.61 -15.20
C VAL A 413 9.52 -5.36 -14.66
N SER A 414 10.31 -6.42 -14.48
CA SER A 414 11.70 -6.31 -14.01
C SER A 414 12.59 -5.51 -14.97
N SER A 415 12.43 -5.71 -16.28
CA SER A 415 13.20 -4.97 -17.29
C SER A 415 12.84 -3.48 -17.35
N LEU A 416 11.62 -3.12 -16.98
CA LEU A 416 11.15 -1.74 -16.95
C LEU A 416 11.49 -1.01 -15.63
N ASN A 417 11.73 -1.76 -14.54
CA ASN A 417 11.95 -1.24 -13.17
C ASN A 417 13.39 -1.38 -12.67
N GLU A 418 14.37 -1.84 -13.48
CA GLU A 418 15.78 -1.99 -13.03
C GLU A 418 16.37 -0.70 -12.45
N ILE A 419 15.81 0.45 -12.78
CA ILE A 419 16.24 1.76 -12.26
C ILE A 419 15.74 1.99 -10.83
N ASP A 420 14.58 1.49 -10.43
CA ASP A 420 13.97 1.74 -9.11
C ASP A 420 14.41 0.74 -8.03
N LEU A 421 14.70 -0.50 -8.40
CA LEU A 421 15.16 -1.53 -7.45
C LEU A 421 16.58 -1.23 -6.93
N LYS A 422 17.41 -0.53 -7.72
CA LYS A 422 18.75 -0.07 -7.26
C LYS A 422 18.68 1.04 -6.20
N LYS A 423 17.56 1.74 -6.05
CA LYS A 423 17.39 2.79 -5.02
C LYS A 423 16.99 2.24 -3.65
N LYS A 424 16.30 1.09 -3.57
CA LYS A 424 15.89 0.48 -2.27
C LYS A 424 16.97 -0.39 -1.60
N SER A 425 18.09 -0.68 -2.28
CA SER A 425 19.19 -1.49 -1.72
C SER A 425 20.25 -0.70 -0.96
N ASN A 426 20.13 0.61 -0.81
CA ASN A 426 21.06 1.39 0.00
C ASN A 426 20.72 1.21 1.50
N LYS A 427 21.16 0.07 2.05
CA LYS A 427 21.29 -0.05 3.51
C LYS A 427 22.14 1.11 3.99
N SER A 428 21.58 1.99 4.81
CA SER A 428 22.28 3.13 5.40
C SER A 428 21.83 3.30 6.85
N ILE A 429 22.71 3.81 7.68
CA ILE A 429 22.32 4.26 9.02
C ILE A 429 21.43 5.49 8.85
N LYS A 430 20.28 5.54 9.56
CA LYS A 430 19.44 6.73 9.64
C LYS A 430 19.37 7.22 11.06
N LEU A 431 19.51 8.52 11.28
CA LEU A 431 19.59 9.15 12.60
C LEU A 431 18.56 10.25 12.79
N LYS A 432 18.01 10.34 13.99
CA LYS A 432 17.26 11.50 14.51
C LYS A 432 17.60 11.77 15.96
N SER A 433 17.44 13.02 16.38
CA SER A 433 17.60 13.44 17.78
C SER A 433 16.37 14.19 18.25
N TYR A 434 15.87 13.88 19.46
CA TYR A 434 14.73 14.55 20.06
C TYR A 434 14.83 14.60 21.60
N PRO A 435 14.49 15.76 22.22
CA PRO A 435 14.34 17.07 21.57
C PRO A 435 15.65 17.58 20.97
N ASN A 436 15.58 18.48 20.01
CA ASN A 436 16.72 19.21 19.46
C ASN A 436 16.24 20.60 19.02
N PRO A 437 16.55 21.70 19.72
CA PRO A 437 17.49 21.82 20.86
C PRO A 437 17.06 21.08 22.14
N PHE A 438 18.03 20.78 23.01
CA PHE A 438 17.84 20.12 24.33
C PHE A 438 18.67 20.76 25.41
N ASN A 439 18.34 20.49 26.69
CA ASN A 439 19.03 21.08 27.84
C ASN A 439 20.23 20.23 28.30
N ASN A 440 20.03 19.03 28.81
CA ASN A 440 21.11 18.18 29.33
C ASN A 440 21.24 16.86 28.61
N GLU A 441 20.14 16.33 28.14
CA GLU A 441 20.07 15.04 27.48
C GLU A 441 19.05 15.05 26.34
N PHE A 442 19.24 14.17 25.37
CA PHE A 442 18.34 13.94 24.25
C PHE A 442 18.25 12.45 23.95
N LYS A 443 17.19 12.08 23.30
CA LYS A 443 17.01 10.74 22.74
C LYS A 443 17.61 10.70 21.34
N LEU A 444 18.57 9.81 21.10
CA LEU A 444 19.07 9.47 19.79
C LEU A 444 18.26 8.29 19.26
N ILE A 445 17.57 8.52 18.16
CA ILE A 445 16.85 7.49 17.41
C ILE A 445 17.75 7.07 16.27
N LEU A 446 18.03 5.77 16.19
CA LEU A 446 18.84 5.21 15.10
C LEU A 446 18.15 3.99 14.50
N ASP A 447 18.26 3.92 13.17
CA ASP A 447 17.84 2.78 12.38
C ASP A 447 19.09 2.22 11.68
N LEU A 448 19.44 0.99 12.06
CA LEU A 448 20.71 0.35 11.70
C LEU A 448 20.49 -0.66 10.57
N PRO A 449 21.38 -0.73 9.57
CA PRO A 449 21.22 -1.58 8.38
C PRO A 449 21.32 -3.08 8.65
N GLY A 450 21.71 -3.48 9.85
CA GLY A 450 21.84 -4.90 10.25
C GLY A 450 22.30 -5.05 11.68
N GLU A 451 22.62 -6.28 12.07
CA GLU A 451 23.20 -6.62 13.35
C GLU A 451 24.71 -6.36 13.35
N GLY A 452 25.25 -5.80 14.43
CA GLY A 452 26.68 -5.59 14.56
C GLY A 452 27.08 -4.56 15.61
N GLU A 453 28.39 -4.44 15.81
CA GLU A 453 28.96 -3.49 16.76
C GLU A 453 28.75 -2.05 16.28
N VAL A 454 28.21 -1.23 17.16
CA VAL A 454 27.92 0.19 16.91
C VAL A 454 28.81 1.06 17.79
N ASN A 455 29.39 2.06 17.17
CA ASN A 455 30.16 3.10 17.84
C ASN A 455 29.47 4.45 17.68
N ILE A 456 29.14 5.11 18.78
CA ILE A 456 28.52 6.44 18.80
C ILE A 456 29.52 7.42 19.41
N SER A 457 29.92 8.40 18.62
CA SER A 457 30.90 9.41 19.02
C SER A 457 30.30 10.82 18.89
N LEU A 458 30.61 11.69 19.86
CA LEU A 458 30.26 13.10 19.81
C LEU A 458 31.47 13.97 19.50
N PHE A 459 31.25 14.97 18.66
CA PHE A 459 32.25 15.95 18.27
C PHE A 459 31.72 17.36 18.55
N ASN A 460 32.61 18.28 18.90
CA ASN A 460 32.31 19.70 18.98
C ASN A 460 32.32 20.35 17.57
N SER A 461 32.02 21.65 17.51
CA SER A 461 31.93 22.42 16.26
C SER A 461 33.24 22.51 15.47
N ILE A 462 34.38 22.22 16.07
CA ILE A 462 35.71 22.21 15.44
C ILE A 462 36.20 20.77 15.13
N GLY A 463 35.31 19.78 15.26
CA GLY A 463 35.60 18.37 14.91
C GLY A 463 36.39 17.58 15.96
N GLN A 464 36.58 18.11 17.16
CA GLN A 464 37.22 17.34 18.25
C GLN A 464 36.23 16.40 18.90
N LYS A 465 36.62 15.14 19.10
CA LYS A 465 35.80 14.15 19.81
C LYS A 465 35.74 14.50 21.30
N VAL A 466 34.54 14.74 21.81
CA VAL A 466 34.31 15.16 23.22
C VAL A 466 33.73 14.04 24.07
N LYS A 467 33.07 13.05 23.47
CA LYS A 467 32.48 11.92 24.21
C LYS A 467 32.27 10.71 23.29
N THR A 468 32.29 9.51 23.86
CA THR A 468 31.87 8.26 23.17
C THR A 468 30.82 7.56 24.04
N PRO A 469 29.53 7.90 23.89
CA PRO A 469 28.46 7.36 24.73
C PRO A 469 28.30 5.84 24.62
N TYR A 470 28.50 5.31 23.41
CA TYR A 470 28.40 3.88 23.11
C TYR A 470 29.62 3.46 22.31
N LYS A 471 30.28 2.39 22.74
CA LYS A 471 31.45 1.81 22.09
C LYS A 471 31.30 0.30 22.08
N ASP A 472 31.57 -0.32 20.93
CA ASP A 472 31.56 -1.77 20.73
C ASP A 472 30.26 -2.43 21.24
N THR A 473 29.14 -1.71 21.09
CA THR A 473 27.82 -2.15 21.55
C THR A 473 27.10 -2.85 20.42
N ASN A 474 26.71 -4.10 20.63
CA ASN A 474 25.99 -4.88 19.62
C ASN A 474 24.52 -4.41 19.58
N LEU A 475 24.12 -3.78 18.49
CA LEU A 475 22.78 -3.27 18.25
C LEU A 475 22.31 -3.68 16.85
N SER A 476 21.00 -3.78 16.68
CA SER A 476 20.39 -4.03 15.38
C SER A 476 19.12 -3.21 15.22
N GLY A 477 18.87 -2.79 14.00
CA GLY A 477 17.62 -2.16 13.60
C GLY A 477 17.29 -0.88 14.38
N TYR A 478 16.00 -0.68 14.70
CA TYR A 478 15.52 0.50 15.41
C TYR A 478 15.91 0.49 16.88
N ASN A 479 16.56 1.59 17.33
CA ASN A 479 16.94 1.78 18.73
C ASN A 479 16.67 3.22 19.16
N GLU A 480 16.28 3.41 20.42
CA GLU A 480 16.19 4.70 21.09
C GLU A 480 17.18 4.71 22.25
N LEU A 481 18.16 5.59 22.18
CA LEU A 481 19.23 5.69 23.16
C LEU A 481 19.19 7.08 23.83
N ASN A 482 19.22 7.12 25.14
CA ASN A 482 19.33 8.38 25.88
C ASN A 482 20.80 8.80 25.94
N ILE A 483 21.11 9.96 25.38
CA ILE A 483 22.47 10.54 25.35
C ILE A 483 22.50 11.77 26.24
N SER A 484 23.32 11.69 27.30
CA SER A 484 23.55 12.84 28.22
C SER A 484 24.80 13.62 27.83
N LEU A 485 24.66 14.93 27.69
CA LEU A 485 25.73 15.90 27.50
C LEU A 485 25.92 16.74 28.77
N ALA A 486 25.53 16.22 29.93
CA ALA A 486 25.83 16.87 31.22
C ALA A 486 27.33 17.14 31.32
N GLY A 487 27.69 18.35 31.77
CA GLY A 487 29.10 18.80 31.89
C GLY A 487 29.69 19.47 30.65
N LEU A 488 29.04 19.35 29.45
CA LEU A 488 29.49 20.09 28.26
C LEU A 488 28.85 21.47 28.18
N PRO A 489 29.54 22.50 27.63
CA PRO A 489 28.98 23.84 27.44
C PRO A 489 27.87 23.87 26.40
N SER A 490 26.96 24.86 26.45
CA SER A 490 26.01 25.15 25.41
C SER A 490 26.69 25.34 24.07
N GLY A 491 26.12 24.77 23.00
CA GLY A 491 26.71 24.87 21.66
C GLY A 491 26.25 23.80 20.70
N VAL A 492 26.81 23.85 19.49
CA VAL A 492 26.56 22.87 18.42
C VAL A 492 27.50 21.68 18.61
N TYR A 493 26.93 20.49 18.52
CA TYR A 493 27.64 19.23 18.53
C TYR A 493 27.19 18.36 17.35
N PHE A 494 28.01 17.37 17.02
CA PHE A 494 27.72 16.36 15.98
C PHE A 494 27.79 14.98 16.61
N VAL A 495 26.74 14.17 16.38
CA VAL A 495 26.70 12.76 16.76
C VAL A 495 26.99 11.95 15.54
N ARG A 496 28.05 11.17 15.55
CA ARG A 496 28.41 10.21 14.49
C ARG A 496 28.17 8.80 15.00
N VAL A 497 27.44 8.03 14.19
CA VAL A 497 27.19 6.60 14.41
C VAL A 497 27.87 5.81 13.31
N GLU A 498 28.57 4.74 13.70
CA GLU A 498 29.31 3.87 12.81
C GLU A 498 28.94 2.41 13.10
N GLN A 499 28.64 1.61 12.06
CA GLN A 499 28.36 0.17 12.13
C GLN A 499 28.80 -0.52 10.85
N SER A 500 29.68 -1.55 10.92
CA SER A 500 29.99 -2.45 9.81
C SER A 500 30.33 -1.76 8.49
N GLY A 501 31.07 -0.62 8.53
CA GLY A 501 31.47 0.16 7.36
C GLY A 501 30.45 1.23 6.92
N PHE A 502 29.29 1.31 7.54
CA PHE A 502 28.34 2.41 7.38
C PHE A 502 28.59 3.48 8.42
N SER A 503 28.34 4.74 8.07
CA SER A 503 28.36 5.85 9.03
C SER A 503 27.36 6.92 8.64
N ASP A 504 26.76 7.56 9.65
CA ASP A 504 25.94 8.76 9.48
C ASP A 504 26.20 9.74 10.63
N THR A 505 25.90 11.02 10.38
CA THR A 505 26.19 12.10 11.33
C THR A 505 25.02 13.09 11.40
N ILE A 506 24.54 13.37 12.60
CA ILE A 506 23.48 14.34 12.86
C ILE A 506 24.00 15.51 13.71
N LYS A 507 23.52 16.72 13.38
CA LYS A 507 23.76 17.94 14.15
C LYS A 507 22.77 18.06 15.30
N ILE A 508 23.26 18.37 16.49
CA ILE A 508 22.47 18.61 17.70
C ILE A 508 22.83 19.95 18.35
N LEU A 509 21.87 20.56 19.05
CA LEU A 509 22.08 21.86 19.72
C LEU A 509 21.78 21.72 21.22
N LEU A 510 22.83 21.83 22.04
CA LEU A 510 22.74 21.90 23.48
C LEU A 510 22.48 23.35 23.91
N ASN A 511 21.38 23.60 24.60
CA ASN A 511 20.97 24.91 25.08
C ASN A 511 20.66 24.80 26.60
N LYS A 512 21.61 25.20 27.44
CA LYS A 512 21.48 25.21 28.92
C LYS A 512 20.96 26.53 29.42
#